data_ac0b665cc8e3e659af9e990fd2634fb9
#
_entry.id   ac0b665cc8e3e659af9e990fd2634fb9
#
_cell.length_a   1.000
_cell.length_b   1.000
_cell.length_c   1.000
_cell.angle_alpha   90.00
_cell.angle_beta   90.00
_cell.angle_gamma   90.00
#
_symmetry.space_group_name_H-M   'P 1'
#
loop_
_entity.id
_entity.type
_entity.pdbx_description
1 polymer ?
#
loop_
_entity_poly.entity_id
_entity_poly.type
_entity_poly.pdbx_seq_one_letter_code
_entity_poly.pdbx_strand_id
1 'polypeptide(L)'
;FFHVRDFDRRHGPPTLGMAVAFEEIHVGGKGPRAMAVRPVDLAPASGPSRPPRPAQPPVAPPARDRRSAPGAPSANVSVVWAALALQLGLLAVGLVQGAVPAIALVTLPALNLLTFWLYWHDKHAAQRGAWRVQENTLHALALAGGWPAAWWAQQLLRHKSRKPAFRQTYWATVVGHLALLASWMAWRAWPALH
;
A
#
# COMPACT_ATOMS: atom_id res chain seq x y z
N PHE A 1 18.70 -0.59 17.06
CA PHE A 1 18.82 0.63 17.89
C PHE A 1 17.71 0.65 18.93
N PHE A 2 17.91 1.40 20.03
CA PHE A 2 16.89 1.65 21.05
C PHE A 2 16.76 3.16 21.32
N HIS A 3 15.62 3.59 21.83
CA HIS A 3 15.41 4.95 22.26
C HIS A 3 15.78 5.08 23.75
N VAL A 4 16.38 6.21 24.16
CA VAL A 4 16.77 6.46 25.57
C VAL A 4 15.62 6.23 26.59
N ARG A 5 14.36 6.37 26.14
CA ARG A 5 13.17 6.07 26.96
C ARG A 5 12.98 4.57 27.24
N ASP A 6 13.56 3.70 26.43
CA ASP A 6 13.45 2.23 26.55
C ASP A 6 14.55 1.66 27.46
N PHE A 7 15.46 2.52 27.98
CA PHE A 7 16.50 2.17 28.93
C PHE A 7 15.99 2.28 30.37
N ASP A 8 16.32 1.29 31.22
CA ASP A 8 15.93 1.29 32.64
C ASP A 8 16.71 2.35 33.42
N ARG A 9 16.02 3.44 33.78
CA ARG A 9 16.57 4.61 34.47
C ARG A 9 17.07 4.34 35.89
N ARG A 10 16.78 3.17 36.46
CA ARG A 10 17.23 2.81 37.83
C ARG A 10 18.75 2.70 37.95
N HIS A 11 19.44 2.53 36.82
CA HIS A 11 20.87 2.32 36.72
C HIS A 11 21.64 3.53 36.15
N GLY A 12 21.02 4.70 36.10
CA GLY A 12 21.61 5.92 35.53
C GLY A 12 21.51 6.02 34.00
N PRO A 13 22.16 7.01 33.36
CA PRO A 13 22.15 7.18 31.92
C PRO A 13 23.04 6.13 31.23
N PRO A 14 22.69 5.68 30.00
CA PRO A 14 23.51 4.75 29.25
C PRO A 14 24.85 5.39 28.86
N THR A 15 25.95 4.65 28.99
CA THR A 15 27.31 5.07 28.64
C THR A 15 27.85 4.21 27.49
N LEU A 16 28.79 4.78 26.72
CA LEU A 16 29.45 4.04 25.64
C LEU A 16 30.24 2.85 26.20
N GLY A 17 30.06 1.67 25.58
CA GLY A 17 30.72 0.44 25.99
C GLY A 17 30.01 -0.35 27.10
N MET A 18 28.87 0.12 27.59
CA MET A 18 28.06 -0.59 28.59
C MET A 18 27.43 -1.84 27.97
N ALA A 19 27.66 -3.02 28.58
CA ALA A 19 26.96 -4.23 28.20
C ALA A 19 25.48 -4.15 28.61
N VAL A 20 24.57 -4.43 27.70
CA VAL A 20 23.12 -4.33 27.92
C VAL A 20 22.40 -5.60 27.50
N ALA A 21 21.40 -6.00 28.27
CA ALA A 21 20.41 -6.99 27.86
C ALA A 21 19.15 -6.25 27.36
N PHE A 22 18.52 -6.76 26.34
CA PHE A 22 17.32 -6.17 25.76
C PHE A 22 16.40 -7.26 25.21
N GLU A 23 15.13 -6.92 25.06
CA GLU A 23 14.14 -7.73 24.34
C GLU A 23 13.96 -7.18 22.94
N GLU A 24 14.11 -8.06 21.93
CA GLU A 24 13.90 -7.68 20.55
C GLU A 24 12.42 -7.82 20.20
N ILE A 25 11.81 -6.72 19.74
CA ILE A 25 10.44 -6.72 19.25
C ILE A 25 10.37 -6.26 17.80
N HIS A 26 9.50 -6.90 17.03
CA HIS A 26 9.21 -6.52 15.65
C HIS A 26 7.89 -5.76 15.59
N VAL A 27 7.96 -4.43 15.48
CA VAL A 27 6.76 -3.58 15.39
C VAL A 27 6.53 -3.16 13.94
N GLY A 28 5.54 -3.76 13.31
CA GLY A 28 4.87 -3.23 12.12
C GLY A 28 5.76 -2.67 11.00
N GLY A 29 6.70 -3.47 10.45
CA GLY A 29 7.42 -3.10 9.21
C GLY A 29 8.53 -2.05 9.35
N LYS A 30 8.91 -1.65 10.57
CA LYS A 30 9.99 -0.68 10.83
C LYS A 30 11.32 -1.31 11.24
N GLY A 31 11.47 -2.62 11.13
CA GLY A 31 12.65 -3.36 11.55
C GLY A 31 12.66 -3.68 13.06
N PRO A 32 13.66 -4.47 13.52
CA PRO A 32 13.77 -4.87 14.91
C PRO A 32 14.09 -3.66 15.80
N ARG A 33 13.44 -3.59 16.96
CA ARG A 33 13.65 -2.57 17.98
C ARG A 33 13.93 -3.25 19.30
N ALA A 34 14.96 -2.77 20.01
CA ALA A 34 15.25 -3.22 21.36
C ALA A 34 14.38 -2.47 22.37
N MET A 35 13.69 -3.21 23.26
CA MET A 35 12.93 -2.69 24.39
C MET A 35 13.41 -3.30 25.70
N ALA A 36 12.98 -2.71 26.82
CA ALA A 36 13.39 -3.14 28.16
C ALA A 36 14.91 -3.24 28.33
N VAL A 37 15.64 -2.27 27.76
CA VAL A 37 17.10 -2.23 27.77
C VAL A 37 17.60 -1.98 29.19
N ARG A 38 18.38 -2.92 29.75
CA ARG A 38 18.96 -2.84 31.08
C ARG A 38 20.44 -3.18 31.07
N PRO A 39 21.28 -2.51 31.90
CA PRO A 39 22.68 -2.91 32.01
C PRO A 39 22.80 -4.33 32.54
N VAL A 40 23.78 -5.05 32.03
CA VAL A 40 24.17 -6.35 32.54
C VAL A 40 25.34 -6.11 33.48
N ASP A 41 25.09 -6.14 34.80
CA ASP A 41 26.18 -6.16 35.77
C ASP A 41 26.91 -7.52 35.65
N LEU A 42 28.16 -7.49 35.22
CA LEU A 42 29.06 -8.65 35.16
C LEU A 42 29.53 -9.01 36.60
N ALA A 43 28.59 -9.18 37.52
CA ALA A 43 28.89 -9.84 38.77
C ALA A 43 28.77 -11.36 38.60
N PRO A 44 29.68 -12.19 39.16
CA PRO A 44 29.68 -13.60 38.93
C PRO A 44 28.37 -14.23 39.43
N ALA A 45 27.68 -14.90 38.54
CA ALA A 45 26.44 -15.58 38.76
C ALA A 45 26.63 -16.70 39.82
N SER A 46 26.27 -16.40 41.06
CA SER A 46 26.01 -17.39 42.11
C SER A 46 24.57 -17.23 42.56
N GLY A 47 23.65 -17.69 41.73
CA GLY A 47 22.24 -17.85 42.07
C GLY A 47 21.83 -19.30 41.84
N PRO A 48 20.97 -19.91 42.71
CA PRO A 48 20.64 -21.30 42.59
C PRO A 48 20.01 -21.60 41.22
N SER A 49 20.58 -22.55 40.54
CA SER A 49 20.11 -23.10 39.29
C SER A 49 18.64 -23.51 39.43
N ARG A 50 17.75 -22.76 38.73
CA ARG A 50 16.33 -23.13 38.59
C ARG A 50 16.32 -24.55 37.99
N PRO A 51 15.59 -25.50 38.57
CA PRO A 51 15.53 -26.85 38.04
C PRO A 51 15.11 -26.81 36.57
N PRO A 52 15.68 -27.68 35.72
CA PRO A 52 15.35 -27.71 34.32
C PRO A 52 13.85 -27.86 34.16
N ARG A 53 13.23 -26.86 33.50
CA ARG A 53 11.82 -26.96 33.13
C ARG A 53 11.69 -28.19 32.24
N PRO A 54 10.74 -29.11 32.50
CA PRO A 54 10.56 -30.27 31.61
C PRO A 54 10.50 -29.80 30.18
N ALA A 55 11.28 -30.42 29.29
CA ALA A 55 11.30 -30.11 27.87
C ALA A 55 9.84 -30.18 27.37
N GLN A 56 9.25 -29.03 27.05
CA GLN A 56 7.99 -29.01 26.31
C GLN A 56 8.28 -29.68 24.94
N PRO A 57 7.45 -30.66 24.54
CA PRO A 57 7.61 -31.24 23.23
C PRO A 57 7.67 -30.09 22.21
N PRO A 58 8.47 -30.21 21.13
CA PRO A 58 8.58 -29.17 20.12
C PRO A 58 7.17 -28.78 19.72
N VAL A 59 6.77 -27.54 20.01
CA VAL A 59 5.53 -26.98 19.47
C VAL A 59 5.72 -26.99 17.98
N ALA A 60 5.03 -27.91 17.30
CA ALA A 60 5.02 -27.96 15.85
C ALA A 60 4.77 -26.54 15.34
N PRO A 61 5.59 -26.04 14.37
CA PRO A 61 5.34 -24.72 13.82
C PRO A 61 3.86 -24.65 13.43
N PRO A 62 3.15 -23.55 13.75
CA PRO A 62 1.76 -23.44 13.39
C PRO A 62 1.64 -23.81 11.92
N ALA A 63 0.80 -24.79 11.63
CA ALA A 63 0.61 -25.29 10.28
C ALA A 63 0.38 -24.08 9.39
N ARG A 64 1.37 -23.75 8.56
CA ARG A 64 1.22 -22.73 7.53
C ARG A 64 0.01 -23.16 6.74
N ASP A 65 -1.05 -22.39 6.91
CA ASP A 65 -2.29 -22.61 6.21
C ASP A 65 -1.98 -22.60 4.69
N ARG A 66 -1.71 -23.79 4.14
CA ARG A 66 -1.38 -24.03 2.72
C ARG A 66 -2.63 -23.84 1.83
N ARG A 67 -3.55 -22.99 2.28
CA ARG A 67 -4.71 -22.60 1.48
C ARG A 67 -4.49 -21.31 0.71
N SER A 68 -3.29 -21.13 0.16
CA SER A 68 -3.13 -20.27 -1.01
C SER A 68 -2.97 -21.17 -2.22
N ALA A 69 -4.05 -21.89 -2.57
CA ALA A 69 -4.22 -22.36 -3.94
C ALA A 69 -4.01 -21.16 -4.87
N PRO A 70 -3.41 -21.32 -6.08
CA PRO A 70 -3.38 -20.26 -7.07
C PRO A 70 -4.84 -19.88 -7.32
N GLY A 71 -5.25 -18.75 -6.68
CA GLY A 71 -6.65 -18.34 -6.67
C GLY A 71 -7.12 -18.11 -8.09
N ALA A 72 -8.34 -18.55 -8.36
CA ALA A 72 -9.15 -18.04 -9.44
C ALA A 72 -8.93 -16.51 -9.58
N PRO A 73 -8.94 -15.94 -10.80
CA PRO A 73 -8.72 -14.51 -11.00
C PRO A 73 -9.59 -13.75 -10.01
N SER A 74 -8.93 -13.01 -9.12
CA SER A 74 -9.61 -12.39 -7.99
C SER A 74 -10.79 -11.58 -8.53
N ALA A 75 -11.94 -11.60 -7.83
CA ALA A 75 -13.15 -10.86 -8.22
C ALA A 75 -12.86 -9.40 -8.66
N ASN A 76 -11.74 -8.84 -8.19
CA ASN A 76 -11.23 -7.53 -8.57
C ASN A 76 -10.80 -7.41 -10.04
N VAL A 77 -10.32 -8.48 -10.68
CA VAL A 77 -9.86 -8.42 -12.09
C VAL A 77 -11.05 -8.30 -13.04
N SER A 78 -12.12 -9.06 -12.82
CA SER A 78 -13.34 -8.97 -13.62
C SER A 78 -14.02 -7.61 -13.47
N VAL A 79 -14.04 -7.05 -12.27
CA VAL A 79 -14.57 -5.69 -12.02
C VAL A 79 -13.77 -4.62 -12.77
N VAL A 80 -12.44 -4.74 -12.80
CA VAL A 80 -11.58 -3.80 -13.56
C VAL A 80 -11.88 -3.88 -15.06
N TRP A 81 -12.00 -5.08 -15.62
CA TRP A 81 -12.34 -5.25 -17.05
C TRP A 81 -13.72 -4.70 -17.37
N ALA A 82 -14.72 -4.93 -16.49
CA ALA A 82 -16.06 -4.36 -16.67
C ALA A 82 -16.03 -2.83 -16.61
N ALA A 83 -15.31 -2.23 -15.66
CA ALA A 83 -15.15 -0.78 -15.56
C ALA A 83 -14.42 -0.20 -16.77
N LEU A 84 -13.40 -0.89 -17.29
CA LEU A 84 -12.66 -0.47 -18.47
C LEU A 84 -13.55 -0.54 -19.74
N ALA A 85 -14.33 -1.64 -19.89
CA ALA A 85 -15.28 -1.78 -20.99
C ALA A 85 -16.36 -0.69 -20.94
N LEU A 86 -16.89 -0.37 -19.75
CA LEU A 86 -17.83 0.72 -19.55
C LEU A 86 -17.21 2.07 -19.93
N GLN A 87 -15.99 2.36 -19.47
CA GLN A 87 -15.30 3.60 -19.83
C GLN A 87 -15.10 3.72 -21.35
N LEU A 88 -14.60 2.67 -22.00
CA LEU A 88 -14.37 2.67 -23.45
C LEU A 88 -15.68 2.83 -24.22
N GLY A 89 -16.77 2.19 -23.77
CA GLY A 89 -18.09 2.34 -24.35
C GLY A 89 -18.60 3.78 -24.23
N LEU A 90 -18.52 4.39 -23.05
CA LEU A 90 -18.90 5.78 -22.82
C LEU A 90 -18.07 6.75 -23.69
N LEU A 91 -16.76 6.54 -23.79
CA LEU A 91 -15.89 7.35 -24.63
C LEU A 91 -16.22 7.20 -26.11
N ALA A 92 -16.45 5.98 -26.60
CA ALA A 92 -16.83 5.72 -27.99
C ALA A 92 -18.15 6.42 -28.35
N VAL A 93 -19.18 6.25 -27.51
CA VAL A 93 -20.47 6.93 -27.69
C VAL A 93 -20.30 8.44 -27.63
N GLY A 94 -19.51 8.95 -26.65
CA GLY A 94 -19.25 10.38 -26.51
C GLY A 94 -18.53 11.00 -27.69
N LEU A 95 -17.59 10.28 -28.27
CA LEU A 95 -16.90 10.72 -29.50
C LEU A 95 -17.85 10.76 -30.70
N VAL A 96 -18.67 9.71 -30.90
CA VAL A 96 -19.65 9.67 -32.00
C VAL A 96 -20.69 10.78 -31.86
N GLN A 97 -21.15 11.06 -30.65
CA GLN A 97 -22.13 12.13 -30.40
C GLN A 97 -21.51 13.53 -30.32
N GLY A 98 -20.18 13.67 -30.43
CA GLY A 98 -19.50 14.96 -30.27
C GLY A 98 -19.55 15.52 -28.84
N ALA A 99 -19.97 14.70 -27.86
CA ALA A 99 -19.98 15.04 -26.44
C ALA A 99 -18.58 15.01 -25.80
N VAL A 100 -17.70 14.18 -26.35
CA VAL A 100 -16.30 14.08 -25.97
C VAL A 100 -15.44 14.56 -27.13
N PRO A 101 -14.54 15.54 -26.96
CA PRO A 101 -13.70 16.04 -28.02
C PRO A 101 -12.63 15.01 -28.43
N ALA A 102 -12.26 14.95 -29.71
CA ALA A 102 -11.29 14.01 -30.26
C ALA A 102 -9.91 14.07 -29.55
N ILE A 103 -9.54 15.22 -28.97
CA ILE A 103 -8.30 15.37 -28.20
C ILE A 103 -8.22 14.40 -27.03
N ALA A 104 -9.36 13.90 -26.53
CA ALA A 104 -9.40 12.89 -25.46
C ALA A 104 -8.66 11.59 -25.87
N LEU A 105 -8.60 11.26 -27.16
CA LEU A 105 -7.86 10.11 -27.69
C LEU A 105 -6.35 10.21 -27.45
N VAL A 106 -5.83 11.42 -27.27
CA VAL A 106 -4.41 11.66 -26.97
C VAL A 106 -4.19 11.95 -25.51
N THR A 107 -5.05 12.77 -24.91
CA THR A 107 -4.87 13.20 -23.50
C THR A 107 -5.08 12.07 -22.50
N LEU A 108 -6.03 11.16 -22.73
CA LEU A 108 -6.25 10.03 -21.81
C LEU A 108 -5.08 9.02 -21.83
N PRO A 109 -4.55 8.54 -22.98
CA PRO A 109 -3.33 7.74 -22.98
C PRO A 109 -2.14 8.45 -22.34
N ALA A 110 -1.92 9.74 -22.64
CA ALA A 110 -0.85 10.52 -22.04
C ALA A 110 -0.98 10.61 -20.52
N LEU A 111 -2.19 10.84 -20.00
CA LEU A 111 -2.48 10.84 -18.58
C LEU A 111 -2.21 9.46 -17.92
N ASN A 112 -2.56 8.38 -18.62
CA ASN A 112 -2.30 7.02 -18.14
C ASN A 112 -0.79 6.72 -18.09
N LEU A 113 -0.01 7.13 -19.10
CA LEU A 113 1.45 7.03 -19.10
C LEU A 113 2.07 7.83 -17.94
N LEU A 114 1.62 9.07 -17.75
CA LEU A 114 2.06 9.90 -16.62
C LEU A 114 1.73 9.26 -15.27
N THR A 115 0.52 8.72 -15.14
CA THR A 115 0.09 8.04 -13.91
C THR A 115 0.98 6.84 -13.62
N PHE A 116 1.23 5.98 -14.59
CA PHE A 116 2.12 4.83 -14.43
C PHE A 116 3.53 5.26 -14.03
N TRP A 117 4.07 6.28 -14.70
CA TRP A 117 5.40 6.82 -14.42
C TRP A 117 5.50 7.36 -12.98
N LEU A 118 4.49 8.08 -12.49
CA LEU A 118 4.47 8.58 -11.12
C LEU A 118 4.42 7.46 -10.08
N TYR A 119 3.68 6.38 -10.31
CA TYR A 119 3.71 5.19 -9.45
C TYR A 119 5.09 4.52 -9.45
N TRP A 120 5.72 4.41 -10.61
CA TRP A 120 7.06 3.86 -10.75
C TRP A 120 8.09 4.72 -10.01
N HIS A 121 8.02 6.04 -10.21
CA HIS A 121 8.87 7.00 -9.50
C HIS A 121 8.68 6.93 -7.99
N ASP A 122 7.44 6.93 -7.49
CA ASP A 122 7.13 6.85 -6.04
C ASP A 122 7.71 5.56 -5.41
N LYS A 123 7.63 4.43 -6.11
CA LYS A 123 8.24 3.17 -5.64
C LYS A 123 9.76 3.31 -5.50
N HIS A 124 10.44 3.85 -6.50
CA HIS A 124 11.90 3.99 -6.46
C HIS A 124 12.36 5.05 -5.46
N ALA A 125 11.62 6.15 -5.33
CA ALA A 125 11.85 7.15 -4.30
C ALA A 125 11.73 6.55 -2.89
N ALA A 126 10.72 5.71 -2.67
CA ALA A 126 10.54 5.01 -1.39
C ALA A 126 11.71 4.08 -1.05
N GLN A 127 12.32 3.43 -2.05
CA GLN A 127 13.48 2.55 -1.85
C GLN A 127 14.77 3.31 -1.53
N ARG A 128 14.90 4.54 -2.03
CA ARG A 128 16.10 5.38 -1.85
C ARG A 128 15.98 6.38 -0.70
N GLY A 129 14.87 6.38 0.04
CA GLY A 129 14.61 7.37 1.09
C GLY A 129 14.41 8.80 0.54
N ALA A 130 14.16 8.94 -0.76
CA ALA A 130 13.93 10.23 -1.42
C ALA A 130 12.48 10.71 -1.24
N TRP A 131 12.23 11.97 -1.67
CA TRP A 131 10.91 12.57 -1.59
C TRP A 131 9.87 11.77 -2.40
N ARG A 132 8.76 11.43 -1.73
CA ARG A 132 7.71 10.56 -2.27
C ARG A 132 6.55 11.37 -2.81
N VAL A 133 5.90 10.85 -3.84
CA VAL A 133 4.66 11.43 -4.36
C VAL A 133 3.54 11.30 -3.32
N GLN A 134 2.78 12.37 -3.11
CA GLN A 134 1.64 12.36 -2.19
C GLN A 134 0.56 11.40 -2.69
N GLU A 135 -0.08 10.65 -1.77
CA GLU A 135 -1.15 9.70 -2.13
C GLU A 135 -2.33 10.42 -2.81
N ASN A 136 -2.64 11.64 -2.38
CA ASN A 136 -3.71 12.45 -2.97
C ASN A 136 -3.46 12.78 -4.44
N THR A 137 -2.21 13.02 -4.85
CA THR A 137 -1.86 13.24 -6.26
C THR A 137 -2.15 12.00 -7.10
N LEU A 138 -1.83 10.81 -6.59
CA LEU A 138 -2.12 9.56 -7.29
C LEU A 138 -3.63 9.30 -7.42
N HIS A 139 -4.41 9.66 -6.41
CA HIS A 139 -5.86 9.56 -6.44
C HIS A 139 -6.50 10.62 -7.38
N ALA A 140 -5.97 11.84 -7.41
CA ALA A 140 -6.43 12.87 -8.33
C ALA A 140 -6.22 12.46 -9.80
N LEU A 141 -5.06 11.88 -10.12
CA LEU A 141 -4.79 11.36 -11.46
C LEU A 141 -5.71 10.18 -11.83
N ALA A 142 -5.99 9.29 -10.86
CA ALA A 142 -6.95 8.21 -11.08
C ALA A 142 -8.36 8.76 -11.36
N LEU A 143 -8.81 9.77 -10.60
CA LEU A 143 -10.10 10.45 -10.80
C LEU A 143 -10.16 11.17 -12.15
N ALA A 144 -9.06 11.74 -12.63
CA ALA A 144 -8.98 12.41 -13.93
C ALA A 144 -9.05 11.43 -15.13
N GLY A 145 -8.97 10.11 -14.91
CA GLY A 145 -9.01 9.08 -15.95
C GLY A 145 -7.77 8.20 -16.06
N GLY A 146 -6.75 8.42 -15.21
CA GLY A 146 -5.54 7.60 -15.15
C GLY A 146 -5.70 6.30 -14.34
N TRP A 147 -6.92 5.96 -13.89
CA TRP A 147 -7.18 4.81 -13.03
C TRP A 147 -6.78 3.45 -13.66
N PRO A 148 -6.88 3.21 -14.99
CA PRO A 148 -6.42 1.95 -15.56
C PRO A 148 -4.92 1.74 -15.36
N ALA A 149 -4.12 2.77 -15.64
CA ALA A 149 -2.68 2.71 -15.42
C ALA A 149 -2.31 2.63 -13.93
N ALA A 150 -3.06 3.31 -13.05
CA ALA A 150 -2.89 3.19 -11.60
C ALA A 150 -3.11 1.75 -11.13
N TRP A 151 -4.13 1.05 -11.64
CA TRP A 151 -4.36 -0.35 -11.34
C TRP A 151 -3.19 -1.24 -11.78
N TRP A 152 -2.77 -1.11 -13.04
CA TRP A 152 -1.63 -1.85 -13.58
C TRP A 152 -0.36 -1.59 -12.78
N ALA A 153 -0.09 -0.34 -12.42
CA ALA A 153 1.06 0.02 -11.62
C ALA A 153 1.03 -0.63 -10.22
N GLN A 154 -0.14 -0.64 -9.57
CA GLN A 154 -0.30 -1.30 -8.26
C GLN A 154 -0.03 -2.82 -8.34
N GLN A 155 -0.44 -3.49 -9.41
CA GLN A 155 -0.20 -4.93 -9.61
C GLN A 155 1.27 -5.22 -9.94
N LEU A 156 1.81 -4.58 -10.97
CA LEU A 156 3.18 -4.80 -11.44
C LEU A 156 4.23 -4.40 -10.41
N LEU A 157 4.05 -3.24 -9.80
CA LEU A 157 5.01 -2.71 -8.84
C LEU A 157 4.81 -3.29 -7.43
N ARG A 158 3.72 -4.02 -7.17
CA ARG A 158 3.32 -4.49 -5.82
C ARG A 158 3.41 -3.38 -4.77
N HIS A 159 3.11 -2.14 -5.20
CA HIS A 159 3.26 -0.93 -4.39
C HIS A 159 1.89 -0.39 -3.98
N LYS A 160 1.72 -0.12 -2.67
CA LYS A 160 0.47 0.36 -2.05
C LYS A 160 -0.75 -0.59 -2.20
N SER A 161 -0.61 -1.75 -2.84
CA SER A 161 -1.70 -2.73 -3.03
C SER A 161 -2.17 -3.38 -1.72
N ARG A 162 -1.36 -3.34 -0.66
CA ARG A 162 -1.66 -3.94 0.66
C ARG A 162 -2.34 -3.00 1.65
N LYS A 163 -2.40 -1.68 1.38
CA LYS A 163 -2.99 -0.68 2.30
C LYS A 163 -4.51 -0.59 2.05
N PRO A 164 -5.39 -1.06 2.97
CA PRO A 164 -6.84 -1.10 2.71
C PRO A 164 -7.43 0.28 2.41
N ALA A 165 -7.06 1.30 3.19
CA ALA A 165 -7.53 2.67 2.99
C ALA A 165 -7.19 3.21 1.60
N PHE A 166 -5.96 2.96 1.09
CA PHE A 166 -5.56 3.37 -0.24
C PHE A 166 -6.41 2.71 -1.33
N ARG A 167 -6.70 1.40 -1.18
CA ARG A 167 -7.56 0.66 -2.11
C ARG A 167 -8.99 1.16 -2.12
N GLN A 168 -9.55 1.49 -0.96
CA GLN A 168 -10.91 2.06 -0.85
C GLN A 168 -10.99 3.40 -1.58
N THR A 169 -10.06 4.31 -1.33
CA THR A 169 -9.99 5.61 -2.01
C THR A 169 -9.79 5.42 -3.53
N TYR A 170 -8.93 4.50 -3.95
CA TYR A 170 -8.73 4.18 -5.36
C TYR A 170 -10.07 3.74 -6.04
N TRP A 171 -10.81 2.82 -5.44
CA TRP A 171 -12.10 2.39 -6.00
C TRP A 171 -13.14 3.52 -5.99
N ALA A 172 -13.14 4.36 -4.97
CA ALA A 172 -13.98 5.56 -4.95
C ALA A 172 -13.65 6.51 -6.11
N THR A 173 -12.36 6.68 -6.46
CA THR A 173 -11.97 7.50 -7.63
C THR A 173 -12.39 6.87 -8.96
N VAL A 174 -12.33 5.54 -9.10
CA VAL A 174 -12.84 4.84 -10.30
C VAL A 174 -14.33 5.06 -10.49
N VAL A 175 -15.12 4.83 -9.43
CA VAL A 175 -16.56 5.05 -9.46
C VAL A 175 -16.88 6.52 -9.72
N GLY A 176 -16.18 7.43 -9.05
CA GLY A 176 -16.34 8.87 -9.24
C GLY A 176 -16.06 9.32 -10.68
N HIS A 177 -14.97 8.82 -11.29
CA HIS A 177 -14.65 9.09 -12.69
C HIS A 177 -15.75 8.63 -13.65
N LEU A 178 -16.19 7.37 -13.49
CA LEU A 178 -17.24 6.82 -14.35
C LEU A 178 -18.57 7.54 -14.19
N ALA A 179 -18.92 7.91 -12.95
CA ALA A 179 -20.11 8.69 -12.66
C ALA A 179 -20.06 10.10 -13.28
N LEU A 180 -18.92 10.79 -13.17
CA LEU A 180 -18.71 12.09 -13.79
C LEU A 180 -18.82 12.02 -15.31
N LEU A 181 -18.20 11.02 -15.93
CA LEU A 181 -18.27 10.82 -17.37
C LEU A 181 -19.70 10.52 -17.83
N ALA A 182 -20.40 9.62 -17.15
CA ALA A 182 -21.80 9.30 -17.45
C ALA A 182 -22.73 10.51 -17.24
N SER A 183 -22.54 11.27 -16.18
CA SER A 183 -23.32 12.49 -15.91
C SER A 183 -23.08 13.56 -16.99
N TRP A 184 -21.83 13.75 -17.41
CA TRP A 184 -21.48 14.64 -18.51
C TRP A 184 -22.17 14.23 -19.82
N MET A 185 -22.15 12.93 -20.14
CA MET A 185 -22.81 12.38 -21.30
C MET A 185 -24.33 12.61 -21.26
N ALA A 186 -24.97 12.34 -20.12
CA ALA A 186 -26.39 12.57 -19.93
C ALA A 186 -26.76 14.04 -20.08
N TRP A 187 -25.96 14.93 -19.49
CA TRP A 187 -26.19 16.38 -19.62
C TRP A 187 -26.07 16.87 -21.06
N ARG A 188 -25.08 16.35 -21.83
CA ARG A 188 -24.91 16.70 -23.25
C ARG A 188 -26.02 16.15 -24.14
N ALA A 189 -26.61 15.02 -23.77
CA ALA A 189 -27.73 14.42 -24.51
C ALA A 189 -29.08 15.09 -24.20
N TRP A 190 -29.21 15.76 -23.05
CA TRP A 190 -30.46 16.37 -22.60
C TRP A 190 -31.13 17.34 -23.60
N PRO A 191 -30.40 18.29 -24.24
CA PRO A 191 -31.00 19.22 -25.22
C PRO A 191 -31.48 18.55 -26.52
N ALA A 192 -30.99 17.33 -26.81
CA ALA A 192 -31.40 16.60 -28.02
C ALA A 192 -32.69 15.78 -27.82
N LEU A 193 -33.18 15.68 -26.58
CA LEU A 193 -34.37 14.93 -26.22
C LEU A 193 -35.60 15.83 -26.00
N HIS A 194 -35.41 17.15 -26.01
CA HIS A 194 -36.45 18.17 -25.83
C HIS A 194 -36.36 19.25 -26.89
#